data_74b2228f33a450b05a770baab4343d9c
#
_entry.id   74b2228f33a450b05a770baab4343d9c
#
_cell.length_a   1.000
_cell.length_b   1.000
_cell.length_c   1.000
_cell.angle_alpha   90.00
_cell.angle_beta   90.00
_cell.angle_gamma   90.00
#
_symmetry.space_group_name_H-M   'P 1'
#
loop_
_entity.id
_entity.type
_entity.pdbx_description
1 polymer ?
#
loop_
_entity_poly.entity_id
_entity_poly.type
_entity_poly.pdbx_seq_one_letter_code
_entity_poly.pdbx_strand_id
1 'polypeptide(L)'
;MSDGWFQFAACRGVGPDLFYPYRNGTLEYSGPERARIDQAKAVCARCSVVGECLAYAIRFGECHGVWGGLLPEERPHGLPSKWCPVCGVQFTPATFNGVLCSDECRRLRALQQRREYRERESA
;
A
#
# COMPACT_ATOMS: atom_id res chain seq x y z
N MET A 1 13.37 1.09 19.41
CA MET A 1 13.81 1.94 18.32
C MET A 1 13.09 3.27 18.40
N SER A 2 13.85 4.31 18.47
CA SER A 2 13.29 5.64 18.67
C SER A 2 12.70 6.15 17.34
N ASP A 3 11.45 6.57 17.34
CA ASP A 3 10.83 7.20 16.20
C ASP A 3 11.18 8.68 16.09
N GLY A 4 12.22 9.09 16.81
CA GLY A 4 12.68 10.48 16.85
C GLY A 4 13.14 11.05 15.51
N TRP A 5 13.42 10.20 14.53
CA TRP A 5 13.82 10.64 13.19
C TRP A 5 12.74 11.47 12.48
N PHE A 6 11.46 11.26 12.82
CA PHE A 6 10.35 12.01 12.22
C PHE A 6 10.51 13.52 12.33
N GLN A 7 11.14 14.00 13.42
CA GLN A 7 11.32 15.45 13.61
C GLN A 7 12.28 16.06 12.58
N PHE A 8 13.10 15.27 11.94
CA PHE A 8 14.07 15.73 10.94
C PHE A 8 13.58 15.53 9.51
N ALA A 9 12.39 14.99 9.32
CA ALA A 9 11.85 14.71 8.00
C ALA A 9 11.56 16.01 7.23
N ALA A 10 12.03 16.09 5.99
CA ALA A 10 11.82 17.26 5.13
C ALA A 10 10.34 17.48 4.81
N CYS A 11 9.52 16.43 4.90
CA CYS A 11 8.07 16.51 4.63
C CYS A 11 7.27 17.14 5.78
N ARG A 12 7.87 17.44 6.91
CA ARG A 12 7.17 18.14 8.00
C ARG A 12 6.70 19.49 7.51
N GLY A 13 5.41 19.77 7.72
CA GLY A 13 4.77 21.01 7.27
C GLY A 13 4.36 21.00 5.81
N VAL A 14 4.70 19.97 5.05
CA VAL A 14 4.17 19.76 3.70
C VAL A 14 2.84 19.00 3.81
N GLY A 15 1.85 19.36 2.99
CA GLY A 15 0.54 18.71 3.04
C GLY A 15 0.62 17.21 2.82
N PRO A 16 -0.08 16.39 3.63
CA PRO A 16 0.00 14.93 3.51
C PRO A 16 -0.51 14.41 2.17
N ASP A 17 -1.42 15.11 1.51
CA ASP A 17 -1.97 14.71 0.21
C ASP A 17 -0.89 14.53 -0.85
N LEU A 18 0.22 15.25 -0.75
CA LEU A 18 1.32 15.14 -1.70
C LEU A 18 1.94 13.75 -1.68
N PHE A 19 2.00 13.11 -0.51
CA PHE A 19 2.66 11.82 -0.30
C PHE A 19 1.72 10.62 -0.44
N TYR A 20 0.42 10.85 -0.57
CA TYR A 20 -0.58 9.78 -0.70
C TYR A 20 -1.37 9.95 -2.00
N PRO A 21 -0.72 9.69 -3.15
CA PRO A 21 -1.40 9.81 -4.42
C PRO A 21 -2.54 8.81 -4.55
N TYR A 22 -3.63 9.26 -5.16
CA TYR A 22 -4.79 8.43 -5.39
C TYR A 22 -4.62 7.61 -6.67
N ARG A 23 -4.96 6.33 -6.60
CA ARG A 23 -5.11 5.49 -7.78
C ARG A 23 -6.32 4.58 -7.61
N ASN A 24 -6.96 4.31 -8.71
CA ASN A 24 -8.29 3.70 -8.75
C ASN A 24 -8.20 2.16 -8.76
N GLY A 25 -7.51 1.58 -7.75
CA GLY A 25 -7.37 0.13 -7.62
C GLY A 25 -6.40 -0.52 -8.60
N THR A 26 -5.71 0.28 -9.42
CA THR A 26 -4.69 -0.19 -10.37
C THR A 26 -3.31 0.27 -9.92
N LEU A 27 -2.25 -0.19 -10.61
CA LEU A 27 -0.90 0.29 -10.34
C LEU A 27 -0.56 1.57 -11.11
N GLU A 28 -1.51 2.09 -11.87
CA GLU A 28 -1.31 3.28 -12.68
C GLU A 28 -1.85 4.52 -11.99
N TYR A 29 -1.15 5.64 -12.18
CA TYR A 29 -1.54 6.95 -11.68
C TYR A 29 -1.89 7.87 -12.83
N SER A 30 -2.87 8.76 -12.63
CA SER A 30 -3.19 9.81 -13.60
C SER A 30 -2.03 10.80 -13.74
N GLY A 31 -2.05 11.63 -14.78
CA GLY A 31 -1.04 12.67 -14.99
C GLY A 31 -0.89 13.62 -13.79
N PRO A 32 -2.00 14.18 -13.24
CA PRO A 32 -1.92 15.03 -12.04
C PRO A 32 -1.35 14.31 -10.82
N GLU A 33 -1.68 13.04 -10.63
CA GLU A 33 -1.14 12.26 -9.51
C GLU A 33 0.35 11.98 -9.70
N ARG A 34 0.82 11.73 -10.92
CA ARG A 34 2.25 11.57 -11.23
C ARG A 34 3.03 12.84 -10.90
N ALA A 35 2.47 14.01 -11.19
CA ALA A 35 3.08 15.29 -10.84
C ALA A 35 3.24 15.45 -9.33
N ARG A 36 2.24 15.04 -8.56
CA ARG A 36 2.31 15.02 -7.08
C ARG A 36 3.37 14.06 -6.58
N ILE A 37 3.46 12.88 -7.19
CA ILE A 37 4.48 11.89 -6.86
C ILE A 37 5.88 12.47 -7.08
N ASP A 38 6.10 13.13 -8.21
CA ASP A 38 7.40 13.75 -8.51
C ASP A 38 7.75 14.84 -7.51
N GLN A 39 6.78 15.65 -7.10
CA GLN A 39 6.97 16.67 -6.07
C GLN A 39 7.30 16.04 -4.71
N ALA A 40 6.60 14.97 -4.33
CA ALA A 40 6.87 14.25 -3.10
C ALA A 40 8.27 13.65 -3.10
N LYS A 41 8.68 13.03 -4.20
CA LYS A 41 10.02 12.46 -4.36
C LYS A 41 11.10 13.54 -4.28
N ALA A 42 10.84 14.73 -4.80
CA ALA A 42 11.76 15.86 -4.71
C ALA A 42 11.97 16.30 -3.26
N VAL A 43 10.91 16.28 -2.44
CA VAL A 43 11.02 16.55 -1.00
C VAL A 43 11.87 15.47 -0.33
N CYS A 44 11.63 14.20 -0.65
CA CYS A 44 12.40 13.09 -0.09
C CYS A 44 13.88 13.15 -0.50
N ALA A 45 14.18 13.64 -1.69
CA ALA A 45 15.56 13.79 -2.17
C ALA A 45 16.37 14.77 -1.31
N ARG A 46 15.70 15.69 -0.62
CA ARG A 46 16.34 16.66 0.29
C ARG A 46 16.28 16.23 1.75
N CYS A 47 15.68 15.08 2.03
CA CYS A 47 15.41 14.63 3.38
C CYS A 47 16.63 13.95 3.97
N SER A 48 17.06 14.43 5.15
CA SER A 48 18.23 13.85 5.85
C SER A 48 17.94 12.48 6.45
N VAL A 49 16.67 12.10 6.59
CA VAL A 49 16.25 10.84 7.21
C VAL A 49 15.54 9.91 6.21
N VAL A 50 15.87 10.05 4.92
CA VAL A 50 15.26 9.25 3.86
C VAL A 50 15.48 7.75 4.07
N GLY A 51 16.63 7.35 4.55
CA GLY A 51 16.95 5.94 4.82
C GLY A 51 16.11 5.36 5.95
N GLU A 52 15.96 6.10 7.06
CA GLU A 52 15.14 5.69 8.19
C GLU A 52 13.66 5.61 7.79
N CYS A 53 13.21 6.54 6.96
CA CYS A 53 11.85 6.56 6.45
C CYS A 53 11.55 5.32 5.61
N LEU A 54 12.44 4.97 4.69
CA LEU A 54 12.28 3.77 3.85
C LEU A 54 12.32 2.50 4.71
N ALA A 55 13.24 2.41 5.64
CA ALA A 55 13.35 1.26 6.53
C ALA A 55 12.07 1.07 7.36
N TYR A 56 11.48 2.16 7.84
CA TYR A 56 10.22 2.13 8.56
C TYR A 56 9.10 1.56 7.69
N ALA A 57 8.97 2.07 6.46
CA ALA A 57 7.92 1.63 5.54
C ALA A 57 8.03 0.13 5.22
N ILE A 58 9.24 -0.37 5.00
CA ILE A 58 9.47 -1.78 4.72
C ILE A 58 9.15 -2.63 5.97
N ARG A 59 9.64 -2.20 7.13
CA ARG A 59 9.46 -2.94 8.39
C ARG A 59 8.00 -3.09 8.78
N PHE A 60 7.21 -2.04 8.61
CA PHE A 60 5.80 -2.03 9.01
C PHE A 60 4.84 -2.30 7.87
N GLY A 61 5.36 -2.66 6.68
CA GLY A 61 4.54 -3.05 5.54
C GLY A 61 3.61 -1.95 5.06
N GLU A 62 4.08 -0.71 5.04
CA GLU A 62 3.28 0.41 4.55
C GLU A 62 2.95 0.22 3.08
N CYS A 63 1.69 0.04 2.76
CA CYS A 63 1.23 -0.25 1.40
C CYS A 63 0.66 0.96 0.67
N HIS A 64 0.78 2.14 1.26
CA HIS A 64 0.31 3.39 0.66
C HIS A 64 1.37 4.47 0.78
N GLY A 65 1.34 5.40 -0.16
CA GLY A 65 2.11 6.63 -0.08
C GLY A 65 3.57 6.50 -0.51
N VAL A 66 4.20 7.67 -0.62
CA VAL A 66 5.64 7.83 -0.92
C VAL A 66 6.39 7.86 0.41
N TRP A 67 7.23 6.87 0.63
CA TRP A 67 8.07 6.76 1.82
C TRP A 67 9.52 6.59 1.38
N GLY A 68 10.40 7.39 1.92
CA GLY A 68 11.82 7.31 1.56
C GLY A 68 12.09 7.53 0.08
N GLY A 69 11.27 8.32 -0.59
CA GLY A 69 11.41 8.62 -2.01
C GLY A 69 10.88 7.54 -2.95
N LEU A 70 10.20 6.53 -2.41
CA LEU A 70 9.72 5.40 -3.21
C LEU A 70 8.23 5.15 -2.99
N LEU A 71 7.55 4.81 -4.08
CA LEU A 71 6.20 4.25 -4.03
C LEU A 71 6.27 2.81 -3.51
N PRO A 72 5.17 2.24 -3.01
CA PRO A 72 5.18 0.87 -2.47
C PRO A 72 5.75 -0.17 -3.44
N GLU A 73 5.37 -0.12 -4.70
CA GLU A 73 5.83 -1.05 -5.73
C GLU A 73 7.30 -0.86 -6.12
N GLU A 74 7.89 0.30 -5.84
CA GLU A 74 9.29 0.61 -6.13
C GLU A 74 10.24 0.14 -5.02
N ARG A 75 9.72 -0.20 -3.85
CA ARG A 75 10.54 -0.60 -2.72
C ARG A 75 11.17 -1.98 -2.96
N PRO A 76 12.30 -2.30 -2.31
CA PRO A 76 13.01 -3.57 -2.54
C PRO A 76 12.15 -4.82 -2.45
N HIS A 77 11.09 -4.79 -1.66
CA HIS A 77 10.16 -5.91 -1.49
C HIS A 77 8.82 -5.69 -2.22
N GLY A 78 8.69 -4.59 -2.97
CA GLY A 78 7.44 -4.25 -3.65
C GLY A 78 6.29 -4.05 -2.67
N LEU A 79 5.07 -4.40 -3.08
CA LEU A 79 3.91 -4.39 -2.19
C LEU A 79 4.06 -5.48 -1.13
N PRO A 80 3.60 -5.22 0.12
CA PRO A 80 3.68 -6.22 1.17
C PRO A 80 2.94 -7.50 0.79
N SER A 81 3.51 -8.64 1.14
CA SER A 81 2.85 -9.93 0.97
C SER A 81 1.63 -10.03 1.88
N LYS A 82 0.60 -10.70 1.40
CA LYS A 82 -0.63 -10.98 2.16
C LYS A 82 -0.91 -12.47 2.14
N TRP A 83 -1.67 -12.93 3.11
CA TRP A 83 -2.16 -14.31 3.15
C TRP A 83 -3.55 -14.35 2.52
N CYS A 84 -3.76 -15.25 1.56
CA CYS A 84 -5.08 -15.44 0.98
C CYS A 84 -6.02 -16.07 2.02
N PRO A 85 -7.16 -15.44 2.35
CA PRO A 85 -8.07 -15.99 3.36
C PRO A 85 -8.81 -17.25 2.91
N VAL A 86 -8.76 -17.59 1.62
CA VAL A 86 -9.44 -18.77 1.09
C VAL A 86 -8.51 -19.98 1.07
N CYS A 87 -7.32 -19.86 0.50
CA CYS A 87 -6.41 -21.00 0.35
C CYS A 87 -5.19 -20.97 1.26
N GLY A 88 -4.97 -19.87 2.00
CA GLY A 88 -3.84 -19.75 2.92
C GLY A 88 -2.50 -19.49 2.27
N VAL A 89 -2.45 -19.33 0.96
CA VAL A 89 -1.19 -19.08 0.25
C VAL A 89 -0.75 -17.62 0.47
N GLN A 90 0.54 -17.43 0.62
CA GLN A 90 1.13 -16.09 0.68
C GLN A 90 1.30 -15.57 -0.75
N PHE A 91 0.88 -14.33 -1.00
CA PHE A 91 0.95 -13.73 -2.33
C PHE A 91 1.23 -12.23 -2.24
N THR A 92 1.77 -11.67 -3.33
CA THR A 92 1.91 -10.22 -3.47
C THR A 92 0.74 -9.72 -4.31
N PRO A 93 -0.13 -8.83 -3.78
CA PRO A 93 -1.29 -8.37 -4.53
C PRO A 93 -0.88 -7.51 -5.71
N ALA A 94 -1.64 -7.59 -6.81
CA ALA A 94 -1.43 -6.76 -7.99
C ALA A 94 -1.94 -5.32 -7.78
N THR A 95 -2.85 -5.13 -6.81
CA THR A 95 -3.40 -3.82 -6.45
C THR A 95 -3.40 -3.67 -4.94
N PHE A 96 -3.54 -2.43 -4.45
CA PHE A 96 -3.61 -2.17 -3.00
C PHE A 96 -4.78 -2.87 -2.33
N ASN A 97 -5.88 -3.02 -3.06
CA ASN A 97 -7.11 -3.63 -2.53
C ASN A 97 -7.16 -5.13 -2.75
N GLY A 98 -6.13 -5.72 -3.34
CA GLY A 98 -6.05 -7.15 -3.55
C GLY A 98 -6.07 -7.90 -2.23
N VAL A 99 -7.05 -8.78 -2.05
CA VAL A 99 -7.25 -9.57 -0.82
C VAL A 99 -7.06 -11.06 -1.09
N LEU A 100 -7.34 -11.49 -2.33
CA LEU A 100 -7.32 -12.89 -2.74
C LEU A 100 -6.23 -13.14 -3.77
N CYS A 101 -5.65 -14.32 -3.75
CA CYS A 101 -4.49 -14.64 -4.59
C CYS A 101 -4.85 -14.90 -6.06
N SER A 102 -6.11 -15.26 -6.35
CA SER A 102 -6.51 -15.65 -7.70
C SER A 102 -8.01 -15.44 -7.92
N ASP A 103 -8.42 -15.52 -9.19
CA ASP A 103 -9.84 -15.46 -9.57
C ASP A 103 -10.61 -16.67 -9.07
N GLU A 104 -9.95 -17.81 -8.97
CA GLU A 104 -10.56 -19.02 -8.40
C GLU A 104 -10.93 -18.80 -6.93
N CYS A 105 -10.03 -18.23 -6.14
CA CYS A 105 -10.32 -17.90 -4.75
C CYS A 105 -11.42 -16.84 -4.61
N ARG A 106 -11.48 -15.89 -5.54
CA ARG A 106 -12.58 -14.92 -5.58
C ARG A 106 -13.92 -15.59 -5.80
N ARG A 107 -13.99 -16.55 -6.71
CA ARG A 107 -15.21 -17.32 -6.98
C ARG A 107 -15.62 -18.16 -5.78
N LEU A 108 -14.68 -18.84 -5.15
CA LEU A 108 -14.94 -19.66 -3.97
C LEU A 108 -15.47 -18.80 -2.81
N ARG A 109 -14.86 -17.63 -2.60
CA ARG A 109 -15.32 -16.71 -1.54
C ARG A 109 -16.72 -16.20 -1.83
N ALA A 110 -17.03 -15.86 -3.08
CA ALA A 110 -18.36 -15.42 -3.45
C ALA A 110 -19.43 -16.49 -3.21
N LEU A 111 -19.12 -17.74 -3.54
CA LEU A 111 -20.00 -18.87 -3.26
C LEU A 111 -20.22 -19.08 -1.75
N GLN A 112 -19.17 -18.97 -0.97
CA GLN A 112 -19.24 -19.07 0.48
C GLN A 112 -20.10 -17.98 1.08
N GLN A 113 -19.93 -16.74 0.63
CA GLN A 113 -20.75 -15.61 1.11
C GLN A 113 -22.22 -15.77 0.75
N ARG A 114 -22.54 -16.29 -0.43
CA ARG A 114 -23.92 -16.59 -0.82
C ARG A 114 -24.54 -17.66 0.06
N ARG A 115 -23.77 -18.70 0.39
CA ARG A 115 -24.22 -19.77 1.28
C ARG A 115 -24.51 -19.25 2.68
N GLU A 116 -23.63 -18.45 3.23
CA GLU A 116 -23.80 -17.82 4.54
C GLU A 116 -25.02 -16.90 4.59
N TYR A 117 -25.24 -16.15 3.52
CA TYR A 117 -26.40 -15.28 3.38
C TYR A 117 -27.72 -16.09 3.41
N ARG A 118 -27.78 -17.19 2.68
CA ARG A 118 -28.95 -18.08 2.66
C ARG A 118 -29.21 -18.69 4.03
N GLU A 119 -28.19 -19.12 4.73
CA GLU A 119 -28.31 -19.69 6.06
C GLU A 119 -28.86 -18.66 7.06
N ARG A 120 -28.43 -17.41 6.95
CA ARG A 120 -28.96 -16.33 7.78
C ARG A 120 -30.42 -16.05 7.50
N GLU A 121 -30.84 -16.11 6.24
CA GLU A 121 -32.24 -15.86 5.86
C GLU A 121 -33.18 -16.99 6.24
N SER A 122 -32.69 -18.23 6.32
CA SER A 122 -33.50 -19.39 6.67
C SER A 122 -33.59 -19.67 8.17
N ALA A 123 -32.91 -18.88 8.99
CA ALA A 123 -32.90 -19.02 10.46
C ALA A 123 -34.09 -18.31 11.11
#